data_155557123833f51d87d96c3949e883e9
#
_entry.id   155557123833f51d87d96c3949e883e9
#
_cell.length_a   1.000
_cell.length_b   1.000
_cell.length_c   1.000
_cell.angle_alpha   90.00
_cell.angle_beta   90.00
_cell.angle_gamma   90.00
#
_symmetry.space_group_name_H-M   'P 1'
#
loop_
_entity.id
_entity.type
_entity.pdbx_description
1 polymer ?
#
loop_
_entity_poly.entity_id
_entity_poly.type
_entity_poly.pdbx_seq_one_letter_code
_entity_poly.pdbx_strand_id
1 'polypeptide(L)'
;MSKFQQILNSFSIKETLNPKVWENPDNPKKATMVPKVRKALERIAEEFVDYLGDNVFVEDVVLTGSLSNFNWSEFSDFDLHVIVDMDEYGDEDELYKELFNLKKQLFNTNHNIKIFGYDVELYAQDAEEPHISSGVYSIMNNGWINVPRKTNLEIDKKVLEDKIKNWTEKIDTAVENGDIKVLESIKDKLKKYRQSGLDDGGELSYENLVFKYLRRSGNIEKLFDSVNKGTDKELSVERKIED
;
A
#
# COMPACT_ATOMS: atom_id res chain seq x y z
N MET A 1 9.15 23.03 -8.63
CA MET A 1 8.62 22.57 -7.31
C MET A 1 9.58 21.54 -6.77
N SER A 2 9.97 21.60 -5.49
CA SER A 2 10.84 20.57 -4.91
C SER A 2 10.08 19.24 -4.74
N LYS A 3 10.83 18.10 -4.72
CA LYS A 3 10.23 16.77 -4.45
C LYS A 3 9.42 16.77 -3.13
N PHE A 4 9.92 17.49 -2.12
CA PHE A 4 9.24 17.68 -0.84
C PHE A 4 7.84 18.29 -1.03
N GLN A 5 7.73 19.42 -1.73
CA GLN A 5 6.46 20.09 -1.99
C GLN A 5 5.51 19.27 -2.88
N GLN A 6 6.06 18.52 -3.83
CA GLN A 6 5.27 17.62 -4.68
C GLN A 6 4.60 16.54 -3.86
N ILE A 7 5.35 15.87 -2.97
CA ILE A 7 4.80 14.83 -2.09
C ILE A 7 3.76 15.42 -1.12
N LEU A 8 4.02 16.57 -0.50
CA LEU A 8 3.06 17.22 0.39
C LEU A 8 1.75 17.59 -0.32
N ASN A 9 1.84 18.15 -1.52
CA ASN A 9 0.65 18.51 -2.29
C ASN A 9 -0.14 17.29 -2.76
N SER A 10 0.50 16.13 -2.84
CA SER A 10 -0.16 14.88 -3.21
C SER A 10 -1.15 14.36 -2.15
N PHE A 11 -1.08 14.86 -0.92
CA PHE A 11 -2.01 14.50 0.16
C PHE A 11 -3.32 15.30 0.15
N SER A 12 -3.50 16.21 -0.81
CA SER A 12 -4.75 16.96 -0.94
C SER A 12 -5.91 16.08 -1.41
N ILE A 13 -7.08 16.28 -0.81
CA ILE A 13 -8.33 15.67 -1.30
C ILE A 13 -8.70 16.31 -2.65
N LYS A 14 -9.02 15.47 -3.62
CA LYS A 14 -9.43 15.90 -4.96
C LYS A 14 -10.92 16.23 -5.01
N GLU A 15 -11.31 17.06 -5.98
CA GLU A 15 -12.73 17.38 -6.21
C GLU A 15 -13.48 16.20 -6.81
N THR A 16 -12.82 15.39 -7.63
CA THR A 16 -13.38 14.27 -8.38
C THR A 16 -12.59 12.98 -8.14
N LEU A 17 -13.19 11.86 -8.46
CA LEU A 17 -12.43 10.61 -8.65
C LEU A 17 -11.45 10.78 -9.79
N ASN A 18 -10.49 9.85 -9.91
CA ASN A 18 -9.46 9.92 -10.96
C ASN A 18 -10.08 9.73 -12.35
N PRO A 19 -10.06 10.72 -13.25
CA PRO A 19 -10.70 10.64 -14.56
C PRO A 19 -10.00 9.65 -15.54
N LYS A 20 -8.80 9.16 -15.23
CA LYS A 20 -8.16 8.08 -15.99
C LYS A 20 -8.73 6.70 -15.64
N VAL A 21 -9.30 6.58 -14.45
CA VAL A 21 -9.83 5.31 -13.91
C VAL A 21 -11.36 5.25 -14.00
N TRP A 22 -12.02 6.39 -13.83
CA TRP A 22 -13.47 6.48 -13.69
C TRP A 22 -14.14 7.31 -14.79
N GLU A 23 -15.18 6.78 -15.38
CA GLU A 23 -16.18 7.53 -16.12
C GLU A 23 -17.12 8.24 -15.11
N ASN A 24 -17.60 9.42 -15.44
CA ASN A 24 -18.41 10.27 -14.54
C ASN A 24 -17.76 10.55 -13.17
N PRO A 25 -16.48 10.94 -13.12
CA PRO A 25 -15.70 11.05 -11.88
C PRO A 25 -16.25 12.09 -10.89
N ASP A 26 -17.06 13.04 -11.36
CA ASP A 26 -17.71 14.07 -10.53
C ASP A 26 -18.89 13.53 -9.71
N ASN A 27 -19.42 12.35 -10.08
CA ASN A 27 -20.56 11.74 -9.42
C ASN A 27 -20.26 10.29 -9.04
N PRO A 28 -19.71 10.06 -7.82
CA PRO A 28 -19.30 8.72 -7.39
C PRO A 28 -20.39 7.65 -7.49
N LYS A 29 -21.65 8.03 -7.23
CA LYS A 29 -22.80 7.09 -7.32
C LYS A 29 -23.06 6.60 -8.74
N LYS A 30 -22.64 7.38 -9.75
CA LYS A 30 -22.79 7.06 -11.18
C LYS A 30 -21.46 6.72 -11.84
N ALA A 31 -20.37 6.83 -11.10
CA ALA A 31 -19.05 6.52 -11.62
C ALA A 31 -18.95 5.02 -11.89
N THR A 32 -18.52 4.69 -13.10
CA THR A 32 -18.18 3.33 -13.52
C THR A 32 -16.72 3.28 -13.93
N MET A 33 -16.09 2.14 -13.79
CA MET A 33 -14.70 2.02 -14.22
C MET A 33 -14.57 2.13 -15.72
N VAL A 34 -13.55 2.86 -16.19
CA VAL A 34 -13.21 2.93 -17.63
C VAL A 34 -13.01 1.50 -18.17
N PRO A 35 -13.72 1.07 -19.23
CA PRO A 35 -13.74 -0.32 -19.66
C PRO A 35 -12.35 -0.92 -19.95
N LYS A 36 -11.43 -0.09 -20.47
CA LYS A 36 -10.06 -0.51 -20.74
C LYS A 36 -9.28 -0.81 -19.43
N VAL A 37 -9.52 -0.02 -18.37
CA VAL A 37 -8.91 -0.23 -17.04
C VAL A 37 -9.47 -1.51 -16.44
N ARG A 38 -10.80 -1.64 -16.41
CA ARG A 38 -11.48 -2.82 -15.89
C ARG A 38 -10.97 -4.11 -16.53
N LYS A 39 -10.95 -4.17 -17.87
CA LYS A 39 -10.45 -5.33 -18.60
C LYS A 39 -8.98 -5.65 -18.32
N ALA A 40 -8.16 -4.62 -18.07
CA ALA A 40 -6.75 -4.84 -17.69
C ALA A 40 -6.65 -5.43 -16.28
N LEU A 41 -7.42 -4.91 -15.31
CA LEU A 41 -7.45 -5.42 -13.94
C LEU A 41 -8.00 -6.85 -13.87
N GLU A 42 -9.04 -7.19 -14.66
CA GLU A 42 -9.56 -8.57 -14.79
C GLU A 42 -8.44 -9.55 -15.20
N ARG A 43 -7.71 -9.23 -16.27
CA ARG A 43 -6.60 -10.07 -16.73
C ARG A 43 -5.47 -10.20 -15.70
N ILE A 44 -5.14 -9.12 -15.01
CA ILE A 44 -4.09 -9.13 -13.99
C ILE A 44 -4.52 -10.00 -12.80
N ALA A 45 -5.79 -9.92 -12.41
CA ALA A 45 -6.33 -10.77 -11.35
C ALA A 45 -6.34 -12.24 -11.76
N GLU A 46 -6.74 -12.58 -13.00
CA GLU A 46 -6.68 -13.94 -13.54
C GLU A 46 -5.25 -14.51 -13.46
N GLU A 47 -4.24 -13.78 -13.95
CA GLU A 47 -2.84 -14.20 -13.87
C GLU A 47 -2.35 -14.39 -12.42
N PHE A 48 -2.83 -13.55 -11.50
CA PHE A 48 -2.48 -13.70 -10.09
C PHE A 48 -3.15 -14.91 -9.45
N VAL A 49 -4.42 -15.17 -9.77
CA VAL A 49 -5.14 -16.37 -9.29
C VAL A 49 -4.45 -17.64 -9.81
N ASP A 50 -4.07 -17.68 -11.08
CA ASP A 50 -3.30 -18.80 -11.64
C ASP A 50 -1.96 -18.98 -10.91
N TYR A 51 -1.29 -17.88 -10.55
CA TYR A 51 -0.05 -17.91 -9.76
C TYR A 51 -0.27 -18.38 -8.31
N LEU A 52 -1.41 -18.05 -7.70
CA LEU A 52 -1.76 -18.56 -6.37
C LEU A 52 -1.89 -20.09 -6.38
N GLY A 53 -2.33 -20.67 -7.48
CA GLY A 53 -2.38 -22.12 -7.71
C GLY A 53 -3.76 -22.66 -7.97
N ASP A 54 -3.85 -23.99 -8.08
CA ASP A 54 -5.12 -24.68 -8.29
C ASP A 54 -6.03 -24.58 -7.06
N ASN A 55 -7.33 -24.59 -7.28
CA ASN A 55 -8.37 -24.57 -6.26
C ASN A 55 -8.39 -23.30 -5.38
N VAL A 56 -8.21 -22.13 -5.99
CA VAL A 56 -8.46 -20.85 -5.32
C VAL A 56 -9.93 -20.48 -5.45
N PHE A 57 -10.63 -20.39 -4.32
CA PHE A 57 -12.07 -20.09 -4.25
C PHE A 57 -12.28 -18.56 -4.26
N VAL A 58 -12.33 -17.97 -5.45
CA VAL A 58 -12.46 -16.52 -5.64
C VAL A 58 -13.92 -16.11 -5.56
N GLU A 59 -14.30 -15.25 -4.62
CA GLU A 59 -15.64 -14.68 -4.52
C GLU A 59 -15.79 -13.40 -5.33
N ASP A 60 -14.80 -12.51 -5.28
CA ASP A 60 -14.78 -11.25 -6.04
C ASP A 60 -13.34 -10.78 -6.30
N VAL A 61 -13.21 -9.82 -7.17
CA VAL A 61 -12.00 -9.01 -7.36
C VAL A 61 -12.40 -7.57 -7.15
N VAL A 62 -11.76 -6.90 -6.19
CA VAL A 62 -12.14 -5.55 -5.81
C VAL A 62 -10.98 -4.57 -5.93
N LEU A 63 -11.29 -3.35 -6.36
CA LEU A 63 -10.38 -2.21 -6.27
C LEU A 63 -10.69 -1.43 -5.01
N THR A 64 -9.65 -1.18 -4.22
CA THR A 64 -9.69 -0.36 -3.01
C THR A 64 -8.67 0.80 -3.09
N GLY A 65 -8.30 1.36 -1.95
CA GLY A 65 -7.22 2.32 -1.85
C GLY A 65 -7.53 3.70 -2.43
N SER A 66 -6.48 4.44 -2.72
CA SER A 66 -6.60 5.85 -3.09
C SER A 66 -7.22 6.07 -4.47
N LEU A 67 -7.04 5.16 -5.43
CA LEU A 67 -7.64 5.28 -6.77
C LEU A 67 -9.15 5.03 -6.78
N SER A 68 -9.69 4.37 -5.76
CA SER A 68 -11.14 4.23 -5.54
C SER A 68 -11.73 5.34 -4.65
N ASN A 69 -10.95 6.37 -4.32
CA ASN A 69 -11.30 7.45 -3.40
C ASN A 69 -10.88 8.83 -3.93
N PHE A 70 -11.11 9.88 -3.12
CA PHE A 70 -10.76 11.26 -3.46
C PHE A 70 -9.35 11.68 -3.07
N ASN A 71 -8.57 10.81 -2.44
CA ASN A 71 -7.19 11.07 -2.00
C ASN A 71 -6.13 10.55 -2.99
N TRP A 72 -6.52 10.35 -4.25
CA TRP A 72 -5.60 9.92 -5.30
C TRP A 72 -4.57 10.99 -5.70
N SER A 73 -3.43 10.56 -6.18
CA SER A 73 -2.35 11.42 -6.67
C SER A 73 -1.51 10.68 -7.72
N GLU A 74 -0.47 11.33 -8.24
CA GLU A 74 0.53 10.67 -9.11
C GLU A 74 1.32 9.54 -8.43
N PHE A 75 1.28 9.46 -7.10
CA PHE A 75 1.92 8.40 -6.30
C PHE A 75 0.95 7.30 -5.88
N SER A 76 -0.25 7.29 -6.42
CA SER A 76 -1.23 6.23 -6.16
C SER A 76 -0.89 4.96 -6.92
N ASP A 77 -1.37 3.87 -6.41
CA ASP A 77 -1.32 2.54 -6.95
C ASP A 77 -2.74 1.96 -7.09
N PHE A 78 -2.90 0.94 -7.91
CA PHE A 78 -4.11 0.12 -7.94
C PHE A 78 -3.99 -0.95 -6.87
N ASP A 79 -4.68 -0.77 -5.74
CA ASP A 79 -4.79 -1.78 -4.69
C ASP A 79 -5.86 -2.80 -5.12
N LEU A 80 -5.43 -3.86 -5.82
CA LEU A 80 -6.30 -4.90 -6.38
C LEU A 80 -6.35 -6.11 -5.46
N HIS A 81 -7.50 -6.35 -4.86
CA HIS A 81 -7.71 -7.45 -3.94
C HIS A 81 -8.50 -8.57 -4.61
N VAL A 82 -7.95 -9.77 -4.62
CA VAL A 82 -8.66 -11.00 -4.92
C VAL A 82 -9.25 -11.49 -3.60
N ILE A 83 -10.58 -11.51 -3.54
CA ILE A 83 -11.32 -11.94 -2.35
C ILE A 83 -11.48 -13.45 -2.43
N VAL A 84 -10.97 -14.14 -1.41
CA VAL A 84 -10.90 -15.59 -1.36
C VAL A 84 -11.73 -16.08 -0.19
N ASP A 85 -12.57 -17.07 -0.43
CA ASP A 85 -13.27 -17.80 0.63
C ASP A 85 -12.28 -18.75 1.33
N MET A 86 -11.81 -18.33 2.52
CA MET A 86 -10.85 -19.11 3.31
C MET A 86 -11.51 -20.27 4.04
N ASP A 87 -12.82 -20.26 4.27
CA ASP A 87 -13.55 -21.34 4.93
C ASP A 87 -13.52 -22.65 4.11
N GLU A 88 -13.38 -22.54 2.79
CA GLU A 88 -13.24 -23.69 1.87
C GLU A 88 -11.97 -24.52 2.12
N TYR A 89 -10.98 -23.97 2.84
CA TYR A 89 -9.75 -24.69 3.22
C TYR A 89 -9.85 -25.38 4.58
N GLY A 90 -10.94 -25.18 5.34
CA GLY A 90 -11.21 -25.81 6.63
C GLY A 90 -10.08 -25.57 7.64
N ASP A 91 -9.57 -26.65 8.25
CA ASP A 91 -8.53 -26.56 9.28
C ASP A 91 -7.16 -26.07 8.75
N GLU A 92 -7.00 -25.90 7.44
CA GLU A 92 -5.76 -25.44 6.80
C GLU A 92 -5.82 -23.96 6.40
N ASP A 93 -6.86 -23.20 6.75
CA ASP A 93 -7.09 -21.81 6.37
C ASP A 93 -5.91 -20.89 6.71
N GLU A 94 -5.35 -20.98 7.91
CA GLU A 94 -4.18 -20.20 8.34
C GLU A 94 -2.93 -20.50 7.49
N LEU A 95 -2.73 -21.76 7.10
CA LEU A 95 -1.63 -22.14 6.22
C LEU A 95 -1.80 -21.51 4.83
N TYR A 96 -3.02 -21.53 4.29
CA TYR A 96 -3.30 -20.90 2.99
C TYR A 96 -3.21 -19.38 3.05
N LYS A 97 -3.64 -18.73 4.14
CA LYS A 97 -3.43 -17.29 4.37
C LYS A 97 -1.94 -16.92 4.32
N GLU A 98 -1.10 -17.68 5.01
CA GLU A 98 0.35 -17.48 4.99
C GLU A 98 0.94 -17.74 3.59
N LEU A 99 0.57 -18.82 2.93
CA LEU A 99 1.00 -19.16 1.58
C LEU A 99 0.63 -18.07 0.58
N PHE A 100 -0.61 -17.58 0.60
CA PHE A 100 -1.06 -16.54 -0.32
C PHE A 100 -0.36 -15.20 -0.04
N ASN A 101 -0.07 -14.89 1.22
CA ASN A 101 0.73 -13.72 1.58
C ASN A 101 2.16 -13.80 1.01
N LEU A 102 2.81 -14.95 1.10
CA LEU A 102 4.14 -15.17 0.51
C LEU A 102 4.10 -15.09 -1.01
N LYS A 103 3.13 -15.75 -1.64
CA LYS A 103 2.94 -15.70 -3.10
C LYS A 103 2.65 -14.28 -3.59
N LYS A 104 1.81 -13.51 -2.88
CA LYS A 104 1.55 -12.10 -3.16
C LYS A 104 2.84 -11.28 -3.14
N GLN A 105 3.68 -11.44 -2.10
CA GLN A 105 4.96 -10.72 -1.99
C GLN A 105 5.88 -11.04 -3.17
N LEU A 106 5.99 -12.32 -3.54
CA LEU A 106 6.80 -12.75 -4.67
C LEU A 106 6.25 -12.21 -5.99
N PHE A 107 4.94 -12.27 -6.21
CA PHE A 107 4.32 -11.75 -7.43
C PHE A 107 4.57 -10.25 -7.58
N ASN A 108 4.26 -9.45 -6.56
CA ASN A 108 4.46 -8.00 -6.58
C ASN A 108 5.94 -7.60 -6.71
N THR A 109 6.87 -8.43 -6.19
CA THR A 109 8.31 -8.17 -6.33
C THR A 109 8.83 -8.50 -7.73
N ASN A 110 8.32 -9.57 -8.35
CA ASN A 110 8.79 -10.05 -9.64
C ASN A 110 8.15 -9.31 -10.83
N HIS A 111 7.04 -8.63 -10.63
CA HIS A 111 6.28 -7.95 -11.68
C HIS A 111 6.20 -6.44 -11.43
N ASN A 112 6.38 -5.67 -12.50
CA ASN A 112 6.20 -4.21 -12.49
C ASN A 112 5.07 -3.86 -13.46
N ILE A 113 3.84 -4.14 -13.03
CA ILE A 113 2.65 -3.96 -13.85
C ILE A 113 2.12 -2.53 -13.67
N LYS A 114 1.85 -1.85 -14.78
CA LYS A 114 1.35 -0.46 -14.76
C LYS A 114 0.14 -0.28 -15.66
N ILE A 115 -0.84 0.48 -15.14
CA ILE A 115 -2.00 0.96 -15.91
C ILE A 115 -1.96 2.50 -15.88
N PHE A 116 -1.82 3.14 -17.04
CA PHE A 116 -1.71 4.60 -17.18
C PHE A 116 -0.64 5.26 -16.29
N GLY A 117 0.43 4.51 -15.98
CA GLY A 117 1.55 4.97 -15.17
C GLY A 117 1.40 4.70 -13.67
N TYR A 118 0.26 4.21 -13.23
CA TYR A 118 0.06 3.73 -11.85
C TYR A 118 0.48 2.26 -11.73
N ASP A 119 1.20 1.94 -10.68
CA ASP A 119 1.55 0.56 -10.34
C ASP A 119 0.30 -0.23 -9.92
N VAL A 120 0.34 -1.55 -10.10
CA VAL A 120 -0.72 -2.45 -9.63
C VAL A 120 -0.13 -3.34 -8.54
N GLU A 121 -0.65 -3.22 -7.32
CA GLU A 121 -0.34 -4.09 -6.20
C GLU A 121 -1.49 -5.08 -5.99
N LEU A 122 -1.16 -6.36 -5.94
CA LEU A 122 -2.13 -7.44 -5.75
C LEU A 122 -2.14 -7.93 -4.31
N TYR A 123 -3.32 -8.28 -3.83
CA TYR A 123 -3.57 -8.85 -2.52
C TYR A 123 -4.51 -10.04 -2.64
N ALA A 124 -4.27 -11.10 -1.86
CA ALA A 124 -5.27 -12.10 -1.55
C ALA A 124 -5.84 -11.75 -0.17
N GLN A 125 -7.15 -11.55 -0.10
CA GLN A 125 -7.85 -11.12 1.11
C GLN A 125 -8.94 -12.13 1.44
N ASP A 126 -9.07 -12.48 2.72
CA ASP A 126 -10.15 -13.31 3.22
C ASP A 126 -11.50 -12.60 3.01
N ALA A 127 -12.50 -13.34 2.55
CA ALA A 127 -13.84 -12.82 2.34
C ALA A 127 -14.48 -12.29 3.64
N GLU A 128 -14.13 -12.86 4.79
CA GLU A 128 -14.59 -12.39 6.09
C GLU A 128 -13.89 -11.13 6.61
N GLU A 129 -12.75 -10.74 6.02
CA GLU A 129 -12.04 -9.53 6.39
C GLU A 129 -12.80 -8.27 5.94
N PRO A 130 -13.10 -7.32 6.86
CA PRO A 130 -13.81 -6.11 6.50
C PRO A 130 -12.98 -5.21 5.59
N HIS A 131 -13.62 -4.62 4.59
CA HIS A 131 -13.00 -3.57 3.78
C HIS A 131 -12.86 -2.28 4.58
N ILE A 132 -11.63 -1.88 4.87
CA ILE A 132 -11.32 -0.64 5.61
C ILE A 132 -11.48 0.60 4.71
N SER A 133 -11.32 0.46 3.41
CA SER A 133 -11.43 1.56 2.45
C SER A 133 -12.87 2.11 2.36
N SER A 134 -13.02 3.45 2.29
CA SER A 134 -14.33 4.08 2.10
C SER A 134 -14.91 3.84 0.71
N GLY A 135 -14.06 3.67 -0.31
CA GLY A 135 -14.43 3.31 -1.67
C GLY A 135 -13.98 1.89 -2.00
N VAL A 136 -14.93 1.00 -2.33
CA VAL A 136 -14.67 -0.39 -2.73
C VAL A 136 -15.49 -0.68 -3.98
N TYR A 137 -14.82 -1.09 -5.05
CA TYR A 137 -15.46 -1.36 -6.33
C TYR A 137 -15.23 -2.81 -6.78
N SER A 138 -16.30 -3.55 -6.99
CA SER A 138 -16.24 -4.90 -7.56
C SER A 138 -15.89 -4.82 -9.05
N ILE A 139 -14.78 -5.44 -9.42
CA ILE A 139 -14.36 -5.60 -10.82
C ILE A 139 -15.26 -6.61 -11.52
N MET A 140 -15.58 -7.72 -10.85
CA MET A 140 -16.42 -8.78 -11.42
C MET A 140 -17.84 -8.28 -11.69
N ASN A 141 -18.46 -7.62 -10.70
CA ASN A 141 -19.84 -7.12 -10.80
C ASN A 141 -19.95 -5.75 -11.48
N ASN A 142 -18.82 -5.10 -11.80
CA ASN A 142 -18.75 -3.77 -12.40
C ASN A 142 -19.58 -2.73 -11.64
N GLY A 143 -19.42 -2.68 -10.32
CA GLY A 143 -20.23 -1.85 -9.46
C GLY A 143 -19.59 -1.54 -8.11
N TRP A 144 -20.07 -0.46 -7.47
CA TRP A 144 -19.63 -0.10 -6.14
C TRP A 144 -20.22 -1.03 -5.08
N ILE A 145 -19.38 -1.64 -4.26
CA ILE A 145 -19.75 -2.24 -2.98
C ILE A 145 -19.92 -1.12 -1.96
N ASN A 146 -18.92 -0.23 -1.86
CA ASN A 146 -18.95 0.96 -1.04
C ASN A 146 -18.67 2.18 -1.91
N VAL A 147 -19.63 3.09 -2.03
CA VAL A 147 -19.46 4.35 -2.76
C VAL A 147 -18.57 5.29 -1.95
N PRO A 148 -17.45 5.79 -2.51
CA PRO A 148 -16.54 6.66 -1.77
C PRO A 148 -17.18 7.95 -1.33
N ARG A 149 -16.81 8.40 -0.14
CA ARG A 149 -17.29 9.67 0.43
C ARG A 149 -16.14 10.65 0.52
N LYS A 150 -16.40 11.87 0.07
CA LYS A 150 -15.44 12.96 0.20
C LYS A 150 -15.31 13.36 1.67
N THR A 151 -14.10 13.33 2.18
CA THR A 151 -13.82 13.74 3.56
C THR A 151 -13.37 15.20 3.56
N ASN A 152 -13.95 16.02 4.42
CA ASN A 152 -13.55 17.42 4.61
C ASN A 152 -12.51 17.53 5.73
N LEU A 153 -11.42 16.79 5.62
CA LEU A 153 -10.34 16.86 6.60
C LEU A 153 -9.35 17.96 6.17
N GLU A 154 -9.25 19.00 6.99
CA GLU A 154 -8.21 20.01 6.85
C GLU A 154 -6.93 19.51 7.54
N ILE A 155 -5.90 19.23 6.74
CA ILE A 155 -4.58 18.84 7.23
C ILE A 155 -3.79 20.13 7.47
N ASP A 156 -3.40 20.39 8.72
CA ASP A 156 -2.43 21.44 9.02
C ASP A 156 -1.06 21.04 8.43
N LYS A 157 -0.70 21.72 7.34
CA LYS A 157 0.55 21.43 6.61
C LYS A 157 1.78 21.64 7.49
N LYS A 158 1.77 22.64 8.38
CA LYS A 158 2.90 22.94 9.23
C LYS A 158 3.15 21.82 10.24
N VAL A 159 2.07 21.35 10.87
CA VAL A 159 2.14 20.21 11.81
C VAL A 159 2.66 18.96 11.08
N LEU A 160 2.19 18.71 9.86
CA LEU A 160 2.65 17.57 9.06
C LEU A 160 4.14 17.71 8.71
N GLU A 161 4.58 18.90 8.27
CA GLU A 161 5.98 19.19 7.93
C GLU A 161 6.90 18.98 9.14
N ASP A 162 6.53 19.47 10.32
CA ASP A 162 7.31 19.33 11.54
C ASP A 162 7.46 17.85 11.96
N LYS A 163 6.37 17.07 11.86
CA LYS A 163 6.40 15.62 12.12
C LYS A 163 7.29 14.88 11.10
N ILE A 164 7.19 15.21 9.81
CA ILE A 164 8.04 14.63 8.76
C ILE A 164 9.51 14.91 9.03
N LYS A 165 9.86 16.18 9.32
CA LYS A 165 11.23 16.58 9.61
C LYS A 165 11.81 15.79 10.78
N ASN A 166 11.05 15.68 11.87
CA ASN A 166 11.47 14.94 13.06
C ASN A 166 11.77 13.46 12.76
N TRP A 167 10.92 12.79 11.97
CA TRP A 167 11.15 11.40 11.59
C TRP A 167 12.31 11.24 10.61
N THR A 168 12.46 12.16 9.65
CA THR A 168 13.58 12.16 8.70
C THR A 168 14.91 12.28 9.45
N GLU A 169 15.03 13.25 10.36
CA GLU A 169 16.23 13.45 11.17
C GLU A 169 16.57 12.23 12.03
N LYS A 170 15.56 11.58 12.64
CA LYS A 170 15.77 10.35 13.42
C LYS A 170 16.30 9.21 12.56
N ILE A 171 15.75 9.03 11.38
CA ILE A 171 16.18 7.98 10.44
C ILE A 171 17.61 8.27 9.97
N ASP A 172 17.89 9.50 9.52
CA ASP A 172 19.20 9.88 9.03
C ASP A 172 20.28 9.69 10.08
N THR A 173 20.04 10.17 11.31
CA THR A 173 20.97 9.99 12.44
C THR A 173 21.22 8.52 12.74
N ALA A 174 20.20 7.69 12.73
CA ALA A 174 20.36 6.25 13.01
C ALA A 174 21.14 5.53 11.91
N VAL A 175 20.88 5.89 10.64
CA VAL A 175 21.60 5.32 9.49
C VAL A 175 23.07 5.74 9.51
N GLU A 176 23.36 7.01 9.84
CA GLU A 176 24.73 7.50 9.97
C GLU A 176 25.51 6.82 11.10
N ASN A 177 24.85 6.56 12.23
CA ASN A 177 25.47 5.87 13.36
C ASN A 177 25.66 4.36 13.12
N GLY A 178 24.84 3.73 12.28
CA GLY A 178 24.97 2.33 11.88
C GLY A 178 24.73 1.29 12.98
N ASP A 179 24.20 1.69 14.16
CA ASP A 179 23.83 0.74 15.21
C ASP A 179 22.55 -0.01 14.84
N ILE A 180 22.69 -1.32 14.61
CA ILE A 180 21.60 -2.17 14.15
C ILE A 180 20.42 -2.20 15.13
N LYS A 181 20.67 -2.20 16.44
CA LYS A 181 19.61 -2.23 17.46
C LYS A 181 18.82 -0.93 17.46
N VAL A 182 19.49 0.20 17.22
CA VAL A 182 18.83 1.50 17.07
C VAL A 182 18.01 1.55 15.80
N LEU A 183 18.54 1.05 14.67
CA LEU A 183 17.85 0.96 13.39
C LEU A 183 16.57 0.11 13.48
N GLU A 184 16.66 -1.09 14.08
CA GLU A 184 15.52 -1.96 14.33
C GLU A 184 14.47 -1.30 15.24
N SER A 185 14.90 -0.66 16.32
CA SER A 185 14.01 0.08 17.23
C SER A 185 13.25 1.20 16.50
N ILE A 186 13.90 1.93 15.60
CA ILE A 186 13.28 2.99 14.81
C ILE A 186 12.27 2.39 13.79
N LYS A 187 12.65 1.30 13.10
CA LYS A 187 11.77 0.57 12.20
C LYS A 187 10.48 0.13 12.91
N ASP A 188 10.60 -0.46 14.11
CA ASP A 188 9.44 -0.92 14.88
C ASP A 188 8.59 0.23 15.41
N LYS A 189 9.22 1.31 15.88
CA LYS A 189 8.52 2.54 16.31
C LYS A 189 7.75 3.15 15.15
N LEU A 190 8.33 3.19 13.95
CA LEU A 190 7.68 3.75 12.76
C LEU A 190 6.47 2.92 12.33
N LYS A 191 6.57 1.56 12.40
CA LYS A 191 5.43 0.68 12.13
C LYS A 191 4.30 0.90 13.14
N LYS A 192 4.61 0.93 14.44
CA LYS A 192 3.62 1.19 15.51
C LYS A 192 3.00 2.57 15.38
N TYR A 193 3.79 3.59 15.04
CA TYR A 193 3.34 4.95 14.81
C TYR A 193 2.30 5.01 13.68
N ARG A 194 2.58 4.34 12.54
CA ARG A 194 1.61 4.23 11.44
C ARG A 194 0.34 3.50 11.87
N GLN A 195 0.47 2.35 12.56
CA GLN A 195 -0.68 1.55 12.97
C GLN A 195 -1.60 2.35 13.91
N SER A 196 -1.05 2.99 14.94
CA SER A 196 -1.84 3.85 15.83
C SER A 196 -2.60 4.94 15.07
N GLY A 197 -1.96 5.56 14.06
CA GLY A 197 -2.64 6.57 13.24
C GLY A 197 -3.77 5.99 12.39
N LEU A 198 -3.59 4.79 11.87
CA LEU A 198 -4.65 4.10 11.09
C LEU A 198 -5.83 3.73 11.98
N ASP A 199 -5.57 3.27 13.20
CA ASP A 199 -6.60 2.84 14.16
C ASP A 199 -7.41 4.05 14.69
N ASP A 200 -6.75 5.20 14.94
CA ASP A 200 -7.37 6.39 15.52
C ASP A 200 -8.00 7.34 14.49
N GLY A 201 -7.32 7.55 13.35
CA GLY A 201 -7.68 8.59 12.35
C GLY A 201 -7.78 8.09 10.90
N GLY A 202 -7.55 6.80 10.67
CA GLY A 202 -7.62 6.18 9.36
C GLY A 202 -6.52 6.66 8.40
N GLU A 203 -6.79 6.54 7.10
CA GLU A 203 -5.82 6.83 6.04
C GLU A 203 -5.28 8.26 6.02
N LEU A 204 -6.04 9.23 6.52
CA LEU A 204 -5.69 10.65 6.52
C LEU A 204 -5.08 11.12 7.86
N SER A 205 -4.81 10.21 8.80
CA SER A 205 -4.07 10.53 10.03
C SER A 205 -2.70 11.09 9.72
N TYR A 206 -2.21 12.01 10.56
CA TYR A 206 -0.86 12.56 10.42
C TYR A 206 0.20 11.46 10.40
N GLU A 207 0.03 10.46 11.22
CA GLU A 207 0.93 9.32 11.37
C GLU A 207 1.06 8.53 10.04
N ASN A 208 -0.07 8.24 9.40
CA ASN A 208 -0.06 7.56 8.11
C ASN A 208 0.46 8.47 6.98
N LEU A 209 0.14 9.77 7.00
CA LEU A 209 0.67 10.72 6.01
C LEU A 209 2.19 10.89 6.13
N VAL A 210 2.73 10.94 7.35
CA VAL A 210 4.18 10.93 7.60
C VAL A 210 4.80 9.65 7.05
N PHE A 211 4.21 8.49 7.32
CA PHE A 211 4.68 7.22 6.79
C PHE A 211 4.66 7.20 5.25
N LYS A 212 3.55 7.64 4.63
CA LYS A 212 3.44 7.76 3.16
C LYS A 212 4.50 8.72 2.60
N TYR A 213 4.78 9.83 3.29
CA TYR A 213 5.86 10.74 2.90
C TYR A 213 7.22 10.04 2.94
N LEU A 214 7.57 9.40 4.06
CA LEU A 214 8.86 8.72 4.23
C LEU A 214 9.06 7.59 3.21
N ARG A 215 7.99 6.88 2.83
CA ARG A 215 8.00 5.88 1.75
C ARG A 215 8.32 6.54 0.40
N ARG A 216 7.58 7.59 0.03
CA ARG A 216 7.74 8.30 -1.26
C ARG A 216 9.04 9.06 -1.40
N SER A 217 9.63 9.50 -0.30
CA SER A 217 10.94 10.18 -0.28
C SER A 217 12.12 9.22 -0.37
N GLY A 218 11.94 7.92 -0.06
CA GLY A 218 12.98 6.90 -0.02
C GLY A 218 13.58 6.68 1.39
N ASN A 219 13.11 7.39 2.40
CA ASN A 219 13.65 7.28 3.76
C ASN A 219 13.37 5.91 4.40
N ILE A 220 12.21 5.30 4.09
CA ILE A 220 11.89 3.95 4.58
C ILE A 220 12.80 2.92 3.92
N GLU A 221 13.01 3.01 2.62
CA GLU A 221 13.93 2.13 1.90
C GLU A 221 15.34 2.22 2.47
N LYS A 222 15.86 3.45 2.65
CA LYS A 222 17.16 3.70 3.28
C LYS A 222 17.28 3.07 4.67
N LEU A 223 16.24 3.17 5.51
CA LEU A 223 16.20 2.57 6.84
C LEU A 223 16.23 1.04 6.76
N PHE A 224 15.39 0.44 5.93
CA PHE A 224 15.26 -1.01 5.81
C PHE A 224 16.53 -1.65 5.21
N ASP A 225 17.10 -1.02 4.19
CA ASP A 225 18.38 -1.44 3.63
C ASP A 225 19.51 -1.40 4.66
N SER A 226 19.51 -0.38 5.54
CA SER A 226 20.51 -0.27 6.58
C SER A 226 20.36 -1.35 7.66
N VAL A 227 19.12 -1.71 8.02
CA VAL A 227 18.84 -2.86 8.90
C VAL A 227 19.34 -4.16 8.27
N ASN A 228 18.95 -4.44 7.01
CA ASN A 228 19.33 -5.66 6.32
C ASN A 228 20.85 -5.79 6.19
N LYS A 229 21.54 -4.73 5.77
CA LYS A 229 23.00 -4.71 5.68
C LYS A 229 23.68 -4.94 7.04
N GLY A 230 23.10 -4.39 8.11
CA GLY A 230 23.58 -4.62 9.47
C GLY A 230 23.45 -6.09 9.88
N THR A 231 22.27 -6.68 9.66
CA THR A 231 21.99 -8.09 9.91
C THR A 231 22.90 -9.01 9.10
N ASP A 232 23.05 -8.72 7.78
CA ASP A 232 23.93 -9.50 6.91
C ASP A 232 25.38 -9.49 7.43
N LYS A 233 25.85 -8.32 7.89
CA LYS A 233 27.20 -8.18 8.46
C LYS A 233 27.36 -8.95 9.77
N GLU A 234 26.36 -8.95 10.65
CA GLU A 234 26.40 -9.70 11.91
C GLU A 234 26.37 -11.22 11.68
N LEU A 235 25.65 -11.69 10.66
CA LEU A 235 25.51 -13.12 10.34
C LEU A 235 26.64 -13.63 9.44
N SER A 236 27.37 -12.74 8.76
CA SER A 236 28.45 -13.11 7.86
C SER A 236 29.74 -13.42 8.64
N VAL A 237 30.41 -14.51 8.27
CA VAL A 237 31.75 -14.88 8.78
C VAL A 237 32.79 -14.55 7.72
N GLU A 238 33.49 -13.43 7.89
CA GLU A 238 34.62 -13.07 7.03
C GLU A 238 35.87 -13.84 7.48
N ARG A 239 36.52 -14.56 6.56
CA ARG A 239 37.85 -15.11 6.80
C ARG A 239 38.84 -13.95 6.80
N LYS A 240 39.41 -13.60 7.95
CA LYS A 240 40.62 -12.80 8.00
C LYS A 240 41.73 -13.67 7.39
N ILE A 241 42.17 -13.33 6.19
CA ILE A 241 43.42 -13.84 5.66
C ILE A 241 44.48 -13.08 6.47
N GLU A 242 45.08 -13.72 7.44
CA GLU A 242 46.29 -13.22 8.08
C GLU A 242 47.42 -13.37 7.04
N ASP A 243 47.96 -12.22 6.58
CA ASP A 243 49.17 -12.14 5.75
C ASP A 243 50.41 -12.58 6.54
#